data_5f7ec0b52e5bcf05bc5a44c94d9c5158
#
_entry.id   5f7ec0b52e5bcf05bc5a44c94d9c5158
#
_cell.length_a   1.000
_cell.length_b   1.000
_cell.length_c   1.000
_cell.angle_alpha   90.00
_cell.angle_beta   90.00
_cell.angle_gamma   90.00
#
_symmetry.space_group_name_H-M   'P 1'
#
loop_
_entity.id
_entity.type
_entity.pdbx_description
1 polymer ?
#
loop_
_entity_poly.entity_id
_entity_poly.type
_entity_poly.pdbx_seq_one_letter_code
_entity_poly.pdbx_strand_id
1 'polypeptide(L)'
;MRSPDGYRHHFVDRREYFLPPGKVVCVGRNYAAHIRELNNETPAEPVLFIKPATALVALELPLSLRFQPCHFETELAVLIGKSLSRCTPEQAQLAIAGLGVGLDLTLRELQDDLKSRGLPWEKAKAFDGSCALSHFVPYSXXXXXXXX
;
A
#
# COMPACT_ATOMS: atom_id res chain seq x y z
N MET A 1 15.93 5.79 -2.96
CA MET A 1 17.00 5.52 -1.98
C MET A 1 16.45 5.66 -0.57
N ARG A 2 16.80 4.75 0.30
CA ARG A 2 16.41 4.88 1.69
C ARG A 2 17.32 5.85 2.41
N SER A 3 16.75 6.59 3.36
CA SER A 3 17.58 7.37 4.25
C SER A 3 18.36 6.42 5.16
N PRO A 4 19.46 6.89 5.76
CA PRO A 4 20.19 6.02 6.69
C PRO A 4 19.35 5.54 7.85
N ASP A 5 18.33 6.30 8.22
CA ASP A 5 17.45 5.96 9.33
C ASP A 5 16.21 5.20 8.88
N GLY A 6 16.11 4.91 7.58
CA GLY A 6 14.96 4.21 7.05
C GLY A 6 13.80 5.15 6.71
N TYR A 7 12.75 4.56 6.14
CA TYR A 7 11.57 5.33 5.77
C TYR A 7 10.74 5.71 6.99
N ARG A 8 10.17 6.91 6.98
CA ARG A 8 9.22 7.36 7.99
C ARG A 8 8.03 8.02 7.27
N HIS A 9 6.84 7.80 7.79
CA HIS A 9 5.66 8.48 7.26
C HIS A 9 5.71 9.96 7.59
N HIS A 10 5.24 10.79 6.65
CA HIS A 10 5.16 12.24 6.85
C HIS A 10 3.81 12.74 6.38
N PHE A 11 3.34 13.79 7.02
CA PHE A 11 2.17 14.53 6.56
C PHE A 11 2.59 15.57 5.52
N VAL A 12 1.58 16.12 4.82
CA VAL A 12 1.86 17.11 3.77
C VAL A 12 2.50 18.38 4.31
N ASP A 13 2.34 18.68 5.60
CA ASP A 13 3.01 19.81 6.23
C ASP A 13 4.42 19.48 6.68
N ARG A 14 4.92 18.29 6.31
CA ARG A 14 6.26 17.78 6.56
C ARG A 14 6.48 17.27 7.97
N ARG A 15 5.45 17.25 8.82
CA ARG A 15 5.58 16.62 10.14
C ARG A 15 5.79 15.13 9.97
N GLU A 16 6.77 14.59 10.68
CA GLU A 16 7.00 13.16 10.70
C GLU A 16 5.96 12.50 11.60
N TYR A 17 5.41 11.38 11.14
CA TYR A 17 4.46 10.63 11.97
C TYR A 17 5.21 9.97 13.11
N PHE A 18 4.61 9.99 14.30
CA PHE A 18 5.35 9.59 15.50
C PHE A 18 5.55 8.08 15.60
N LEU A 19 4.69 7.27 14.98
CA LEU A 19 4.84 5.82 15.04
C LEU A 19 5.72 5.32 13.89
N PRO A 20 6.57 4.32 14.16
CA PRO A 20 7.35 3.74 13.08
C PRO A 20 6.46 2.96 12.11
N PRO A 21 6.86 2.86 10.85
CA PRO A 21 6.08 2.08 9.89
C PRO A 21 6.08 0.61 10.23
N GLY A 22 4.93 -0.01 10.08
CA GLY A 22 4.80 -1.44 10.22
C GLY A 22 4.57 -2.10 8.88
N LYS A 23 3.84 -3.21 8.89
CA LYS A 23 3.50 -3.89 7.65
C LYS A 23 2.52 -3.07 6.84
N VAL A 24 2.53 -3.29 5.54
CA VAL A 24 1.56 -2.69 4.62
C VAL A 24 0.63 -3.80 4.15
N VAL A 25 -0.65 -3.67 4.48
CA VAL A 25 -1.65 -4.66 4.05
C VAL A 25 -2.24 -4.18 2.74
N CYS A 26 -2.11 -4.99 1.70
CA CYS A 26 -2.57 -4.63 0.36
C CYS A 26 -3.79 -5.46 0.01
N VAL A 27 -4.75 -4.82 -0.65
CA VAL A 27 -5.98 -5.47 -1.06
C VAL A 27 -5.94 -5.63 -2.58
N GLY A 28 -5.84 -6.87 -3.03
CA GLY A 28 -5.83 -7.15 -4.46
C GLY A 28 -7.25 -7.27 -5.00
N ARG A 29 -7.36 -7.09 -6.33
CA ARG A 29 -8.63 -7.24 -7.03
C ARG A 29 -9.73 -6.41 -6.40
N ASN A 30 -9.39 -5.16 -6.02
CA ASN A 30 -10.30 -4.30 -5.30
C ASN A 30 -11.09 -3.36 -6.22
N TYR A 31 -10.56 -3.07 -7.40
CA TYR A 31 -11.20 -2.15 -8.35
C TYR A 31 -11.89 -2.95 -9.44
N ALA A 32 -13.20 -2.71 -9.61
CA ALA A 32 -14.00 -3.51 -10.55
C ALA A 32 -13.51 -3.39 -11.99
N ALA A 33 -13.11 -2.18 -12.41
CA ALA A 33 -12.62 -2.01 -13.77
C ALA A 33 -11.35 -2.80 -14.00
N HIS A 34 -10.45 -2.81 -13.01
CA HIS A 34 -9.20 -3.55 -13.12
C HIS A 34 -9.46 -5.05 -13.21
N ILE A 35 -10.42 -5.54 -12.41
CA ILE A 35 -10.80 -6.95 -12.45
C ILE A 35 -11.28 -7.32 -13.85
N ARG A 36 -12.12 -6.46 -14.44
CA ARG A 36 -12.64 -6.71 -15.78
C ARG A 36 -11.53 -6.68 -16.83
N GLU A 37 -10.59 -5.73 -16.70
CA GLU A 37 -9.47 -5.62 -17.64
C GLU A 37 -8.62 -6.87 -17.65
N LEU A 38 -8.42 -7.49 -16.49
CA LEU A 38 -7.61 -8.69 -16.37
C LEU A 38 -8.42 -9.96 -16.60
N ASN A 39 -9.71 -9.83 -16.87
CA ASN A 39 -10.60 -10.97 -17.09
C ASN A 39 -10.62 -11.90 -15.88
N ASN A 40 -10.55 -11.34 -14.69
CA ASN A 40 -10.63 -12.09 -13.45
C ASN A 40 -12.05 -12.08 -12.92
N GLU A 41 -12.37 -13.07 -12.10
CA GLU A 41 -13.65 -13.09 -11.40
C GLU A 41 -13.57 -12.17 -10.19
N THR A 42 -14.72 -11.56 -9.86
CA THR A 42 -14.82 -10.79 -8.63
C THR A 42 -14.69 -11.75 -7.44
N PRO A 43 -13.72 -11.52 -6.54
CA PRO A 43 -13.54 -12.47 -5.45
C PRO A 43 -14.67 -12.38 -4.42
N ALA A 44 -14.97 -13.50 -3.77
CA ALA A 44 -15.99 -13.54 -2.73
C ALA A 44 -15.53 -12.84 -1.46
N GLU A 45 -14.22 -12.76 -1.23
CA GLU A 45 -13.66 -12.05 -0.08
C GLU A 45 -12.38 -11.39 -0.53
N PRO A 46 -11.92 -10.39 0.24
CA PRO A 46 -10.73 -9.66 -0.19
C PRO A 46 -9.51 -10.55 -0.36
N VAL A 47 -8.75 -10.29 -1.42
CA VAL A 47 -7.47 -10.96 -1.63
C VAL A 47 -6.43 -10.07 -0.99
N LEU A 48 -5.75 -10.57 0.03
CA LEU A 48 -4.81 -9.78 0.80
C LEU A 48 -3.39 -10.27 0.58
N PHE A 49 -2.46 -9.33 0.56
CA PHE A 49 -1.04 -9.64 0.59
C PHE A 49 -0.32 -8.55 1.37
N ILE A 50 0.93 -8.82 1.73
CA ILE A 50 1.66 -7.94 2.65
C ILE A 50 2.93 -7.46 1.98
N LYS A 51 3.23 -6.17 2.15
CA LYS A 51 4.56 -5.63 1.88
C LYS A 51 5.16 -5.26 3.24
N PRO A 52 6.43 -5.64 3.48
CA PRO A 52 7.03 -5.33 4.78
C PRO A 52 7.43 -3.87 4.88
N ALA A 53 7.69 -3.41 6.10
CA ALA A 53 8.16 -2.04 6.30
C ALA A 53 9.44 -1.76 5.52
N THR A 54 10.27 -2.78 5.33
CA THR A 54 11.52 -2.61 4.59
C THR A 54 11.33 -2.36 3.10
N ALA A 55 10.11 -2.54 2.59
CA ALA A 55 9.81 -2.24 1.19
C ALA A 55 9.50 -0.76 0.95
N LEU A 56 9.32 0.03 2.01
CA LEU A 56 8.80 1.40 1.91
C LEU A 56 9.87 2.39 1.47
N VAL A 57 9.50 3.26 0.53
CA VAL A 57 10.32 4.41 0.12
C VAL A 57 9.40 5.59 -0.08
N ALA A 58 9.96 6.80 -0.04
CA ALA A 58 9.20 8.01 -0.26
C ALA A 58 8.93 8.19 -1.76
N LEU A 59 7.70 8.52 -2.10
CA LEU A 59 7.34 8.69 -3.51
C LEU A 59 8.05 9.90 -4.14
N GLU A 60 8.37 10.92 -3.33
CA GLU A 60 9.03 12.11 -3.84
C GLU A 60 10.47 11.86 -4.27
N LEU A 61 11.09 10.79 -3.81
CA LEU A 61 12.46 10.48 -4.16
C LEU A 61 12.52 9.74 -5.49
N PRO A 62 13.61 9.88 -6.22
CA PRO A 62 13.75 9.06 -7.44
C PRO A 62 13.66 7.58 -7.06
N LEU A 63 12.89 6.85 -7.83
CA LEU A 63 12.75 5.42 -7.60
C LEU A 63 13.80 4.70 -8.42
N SER A 64 14.64 3.93 -7.74
CA SER A 64 15.67 3.15 -8.39
C SER A 64 15.16 1.72 -8.52
N LEU A 65 14.85 1.32 -9.74
CA LEU A 65 14.31 0.00 -10.00
C LEU A 65 15.39 -0.89 -10.58
N ARG A 66 15.78 -1.90 -9.81
CA ARG A 66 16.80 -2.84 -10.25
C ARG A 66 16.22 -3.94 -11.12
N PHE A 67 14.91 -4.13 -11.03
CA PHE A 67 14.25 -5.24 -11.71
C PHE A 67 13.41 -4.70 -12.85
N GLN A 68 13.51 -5.33 -13.99
CA GLN A 68 12.74 -4.95 -15.16
C GLN A 68 12.21 -6.22 -15.79
N PRO A 69 11.01 -6.17 -16.34
CA PRO A 69 10.05 -5.04 -16.31
C PRO A 69 9.32 -4.95 -14.97
N CYS A 70 8.99 -3.72 -14.59
CA CYS A 70 8.29 -3.46 -13.36
C CYS A 70 7.03 -2.66 -13.66
N HIS A 71 5.91 -3.08 -13.11
CA HIS A 71 4.62 -2.42 -13.29
C HIS A 71 4.28 -1.58 -12.07
N PHE A 72 3.50 -0.52 -12.27
CA PHE A 72 2.98 0.32 -11.20
C PHE A 72 1.52 0.02 -11.01
N GLU A 73 1.11 -0.14 -9.74
CA GLU A 73 -0.29 -0.16 -9.36
C GLU A 73 -0.51 1.06 -8.47
N THR A 74 -1.30 2.03 -8.96
CA THR A 74 -1.56 3.25 -8.18
C THR A 74 -2.72 2.98 -7.23
N GLU A 75 -2.50 3.28 -5.95
CA GLU A 75 -3.42 2.87 -4.90
C GLU A 75 -3.72 4.03 -3.95
N LEU A 76 -4.87 3.96 -3.30
CA LEU A 76 -5.16 4.80 -2.14
C LEU A 76 -4.44 4.19 -0.94
N ALA A 77 -3.63 5.00 -0.27
CA ALA A 77 -2.92 4.57 0.93
C ALA A 77 -3.61 5.12 2.15
N VAL A 78 -3.92 4.23 3.10
CA VAL A 78 -4.61 4.60 4.33
C VAL A 78 -3.64 4.37 5.48
N LEU A 79 -3.34 5.44 6.23
CA LEU A 79 -2.43 5.36 7.37
C LEU A 79 -3.24 5.06 8.62
N ILE A 80 -2.99 3.93 9.24
CA ILE A 80 -3.70 3.49 10.44
C ILE A 80 -2.89 3.91 11.67
N GLY A 81 -3.55 4.63 12.57
CA GLY A 81 -2.89 5.22 13.73
C GLY A 81 -3.16 4.55 15.07
N LYS A 82 -3.90 3.45 15.07
CA LYS A 82 -4.19 2.72 16.30
C LYS A 82 -4.12 1.22 16.02
N SER A 83 -3.79 0.45 17.04
CA SER A 83 -3.84 -1.00 16.92
C SER A 83 -5.29 -1.45 16.78
N LEU A 84 -5.54 -2.33 15.82
CA LEU A 84 -6.89 -2.82 15.54
C LEU A 84 -6.86 -4.34 15.47
N SER A 85 -7.90 -4.95 16.03
CA SER A 85 -8.10 -6.39 15.94
C SER A 85 -9.59 -6.66 16.14
N ARG A 86 -10.18 -7.39 15.19
CA ARG A 86 -11.59 -7.78 15.27
C ARG A 86 -12.51 -6.59 15.54
N CYS A 87 -12.21 -5.48 14.88
CA CYS A 87 -12.94 -4.24 15.14
C CYS A 87 -14.12 -4.09 14.19
N THR A 88 -15.04 -3.21 14.56
CA THR A 88 -16.14 -2.84 13.66
C THR A 88 -15.63 -1.89 12.59
N PRO A 89 -16.38 -1.75 11.47
CA PRO A 89 -15.99 -0.73 10.48
C PRO A 89 -15.90 0.67 11.07
N GLU A 90 -16.78 1.01 12.02
CA GLU A 90 -16.75 2.31 12.67
C GLU A 90 -15.48 2.51 13.48
N GLN A 91 -15.06 1.48 14.21
CA GLN A 91 -13.80 1.55 14.95
C GLN A 91 -12.62 1.68 14.01
N ALA A 92 -12.66 0.96 12.89
CA ALA A 92 -11.57 1.05 11.91
C ALA A 92 -11.46 2.45 11.33
N GLN A 93 -12.60 3.07 11.03
CA GLN A 93 -12.59 4.42 10.48
C GLN A 93 -12.00 5.42 11.47
N LEU A 94 -12.31 5.28 12.75
CA LEU A 94 -11.76 6.17 13.76
C LEU A 94 -10.27 6.00 13.94
N ALA A 95 -9.71 4.90 13.47
CA ALA A 95 -8.27 4.65 13.59
C ALA A 95 -7.48 5.22 12.41
N ILE A 96 -8.14 5.77 11.41
CA ILE A 96 -7.43 6.33 10.24
C ILE A 96 -6.77 7.63 10.64
N ALA A 97 -5.46 7.72 10.44
CA ALA A 97 -4.69 8.92 10.75
C ALA A 97 -4.47 9.79 9.51
N GLY A 98 -4.43 9.20 8.33
CA GLY A 98 -4.19 9.98 7.13
C GLY A 98 -4.47 9.19 5.88
N LEU A 99 -4.55 9.92 4.77
CA LEU A 99 -4.76 9.35 3.44
C LEU A 99 -3.68 9.85 2.50
N GLY A 100 -3.24 8.98 1.60
CA GLY A 100 -2.23 9.35 0.62
C GLY A 100 -2.32 8.47 -0.60
N VAL A 101 -1.30 8.54 -1.42
CA VAL A 101 -1.18 7.75 -2.64
C VAL A 101 0.00 6.80 -2.49
N GLY A 102 -0.19 5.58 -2.93
CA GLY A 102 0.89 4.62 -2.93
C GLY A 102 1.08 4.02 -4.31
N LEU A 103 2.30 3.61 -4.60
CA LEU A 103 2.58 2.81 -5.78
C LEU A 103 2.95 1.40 -5.32
N ASP A 104 2.16 0.45 -5.77
CA ASP A 104 2.41 -0.97 -5.54
C ASP A 104 3.24 -1.45 -6.72
N LEU A 105 4.56 -1.43 -6.57
CA LEU A 105 5.45 -1.85 -7.64
C LEU A 105 5.46 -3.36 -7.72
N THR A 106 5.35 -3.87 -8.93
CA THR A 106 5.07 -5.28 -9.16
C THR A 106 5.93 -5.83 -10.27
N LEU A 107 6.60 -6.95 -10.02
CA LEU A 107 7.27 -7.72 -11.07
C LEU A 107 6.21 -8.65 -11.65
N ARG A 108 5.51 -8.15 -12.68
CA ARG A 108 4.28 -8.82 -13.15
C ARG A 108 4.53 -10.22 -13.69
N GLU A 109 5.58 -10.37 -14.48
CA GLU A 109 5.85 -11.70 -15.05
C GLU A 109 6.16 -12.71 -13.95
N LEU A 110 6.92 -12.27 -12.95
CA LEU A 110 7.24 -13.15 -11.83
C LEU A 110 5.98 -13.47 -11.03
N GLN A 111 5.11 -12.48 -10.82
CA GLN A 111 3.86 -12.74 -10.12
C GLN A 111 3.00 -13.77 -10.87
N ASP A 112 2.91 -13.63 -12.19
CA ASP A 112 2.12 -14.57 -12.99
C ASP A 112 2.69 -15.98 -12.87
N ASP A 113 4.01 -16.11 -12.89
CA ASP A 113 4.64 -17.40 -12.72
C ASP A 113 4.36 -17.99 -11.35
N LEU A 114 4.49 -17.16 -10.30
CA LEU A 114 4.22 -17.65 -8.95
C LEU A 114 2.76 -18.07 -8.80
N LYS A 115 1.83 -17.27 -9.35
CA LYS A 115 0.42 -17.62 -9.28
C LYS A 115 0.14 -18.96 -9.99
N SER A 116 0.76 -19.17 -11.15
CA SER A 116 0.52 -20.39 -11.92
C SER A 116 1.02 -21.64 -11.18
N ARG A 117 1.98 -21.46 -10.29
CA ARG A 117 2.52 -22.56 -9.51
C ARG A 117 1.96 -22.61 -8.09
N GLY A 118 1.01 -21.74 -7.77
CA GLY A 118 0.41 -21.72 -6.44
C GLY A 118 1.36 -21.28 -5.35
N LEU A 119 2.35 -20.46 -5.67
CA LEU A 119 3.37 -20.04 -4.70
C LEU A 119 3.08 -18.62 -4.19
N PRO A 120 3.62 -18.29 -3.02
CA PRO A 120 3.43 -16.93 -2.48
C PRO A 120 4.04 -15.86 -3.39
N TRP A 121 3.54 -14.63 -3.25
CA TRP A 121 3.87 -13.55 -4.17
C TRP A 121 5.01 -12.65 -3.70
N GLU A 122 5.62 -12.93 -2.54
CA GLU A 122 6.56 -11.97 -1.94
C GLU A 122 7.70 -11.57 -2.88
N LYS A 123 8.23 -12.53 -3.65
CA LYS A 123 9.33 -12.20 -4.57
C LYS A 123 8.93 -11.13 -5.57
N ALA A 124 7.65 -11.10 -5.96
CA ALA A 124 7.15 -10.17 -6.97
C ALA A 124 6.57 -8.90 -6.38
N LYS A 125 6.22 -8.90 -5.09
CA LYS A 125 5.46 -7.81 -4.48
C LYS A 125 6.13 -7.18 -3.26
N ALA A 126 7.12 -7.83 -2.65
CA ALA A 126 7.64 -7.40 -1.35
C ALA A 126 9.14 -7.09 -1.36
N PHE A 127 9.68 -6.81 -2.52
CA PHE A 127 11.09 -6.48 -2.63
C PHE A 127 11.37 -5.06 -2.13
N ASP A 128 12.63 -4.77 -1.82
CA ASP A 128 13.02 -3.44 -1.32
C ASP A 128 12.62 -2.38 -2.34
N GLY A 129 11.94 -1.34 -1.85
CA GLY A 129 11.48 -0.26 -2.70
C GLY A 129 10.17 -0.54 -3.43
N SER A 130 9.50 -1.65 -3.12
CA SER A 130 8.30 -2.03 -3.85
C SER A 130 7.04 -1.26 -3.41
N CYS A 131 7.15 -0.40 -2.41
CA CYS A 131 6.02 0.37 -1.91
C CYS A 131 6.44 1.83 -1.75
N ALA A 132 6.03 2.68 -2.69
CA ALA A 132 6.37 4.10 -2.63
C ALA A 132 5.15 4.87 -2.15
N LEU A 133 5.31 5.65 -1.09
CA LEU A 133 4.19 6.36 -0.47
C LEU A 133 4.41 7.86 -0.52
N SER A 134 3.35 8.58 -0.88
CA SER A 134 3.32 10.03 -0.80
C SER A 134 3.26 10.49 0.65
N HIS A 135 3.40 11.80 0.87
CA HIS A 135 3.01 12.36 2.15
C HIS A 135 1.50 12.17 2.34
N PHE A 136 1.07 12.18 3.59
CA PHE A 136 -0.32 11.92 3.95
C PHE A 136 -1.03 13.21 4.29
N VAL A 137 -2.30 13.28 3.90
CA VAL A 137 -3.21 14.34 4.36
C VAL A 137 -3.84 13.84 5.66
N PRO A 138 -3.83 14.66 6.74
CA PRO A 138 -4.49 14.21 7.97
C PRO A 138 -5.96 13.90 7.72
N TYR A 139 -6.47 12.88 8.37
CA TYR A 139 -7.84 12.41 8.19
C TYR A 139 -8.64 12.64 9.46
N SER A 140 -9.88 13.11 9.26
CA SER A 140 -10.80 13.17 10.38
C SER A 140 -12.19 12.85 9.86
N UNK A 141 -12.79 12.42 10.75
CA UNK A 141 -14.12 12.03 10.44
C UNK A 141 -14.98 13.14 9.88
N UNK A 142 -14.64 14.25 10.21
CA UNK A 142 -15.25 15.42 9.67
C UNK A 142 -14.92 15.61 8.21
N UNK A 143 -13.90 15.24 7.98
CA UNK A 143 -13.42 15.29 6.67
C UNK A 143 -14.10 14.24 5.78
N UNK A 144 -14.37 13.34 6.35
CA UNK A 144 -15.01 12.32 5.64
C UNK A 144 -16.37 12.68 5.14
N UNK A 145 -16.80 13.35 5.80
CA UNK A 145 -18.06 13.85 5.42
C UNK A 145 -18.03 14.84 4.32
N UNK A 146 -17.12 15.34 4.23
CA UNK A 146 -16.83 16.28 3.17
C UNK A 146 -16.38 15.59 1.92
N UNK A 147 -15.99 14.66 2.15
CA UNK A 147 -15.47 13.86 1.07
C UNK A 147 -16.50 12.97 0.43
N UNK A 148 -17.25 12.90 1.02
CA UNK A 148 -18.30 12.08 0.54
C UNK A 148 -18.98 12.56 -0.46
#